data_68a78e20b01eec5b0fb9c7198e71d2be
#
_entry.id   68a78e20b01eec5b0fb9c7198e71d2be
#
_cell.length_a   1.000
_cell.length_b   1.000
_cell.length_c   1.000
_cell.angle_alpha   90.00
_cell.angle_beta   90.00
_cell.angle_gamma   90.00
#
_symmetry.space_group_name_H-M   'P 1'
#
loop_
_entity.id
_entity.type
_entity.pdbx_description
1 polymer ?
#
loop_
_entity_poly.entity_id
_entity_poly.type
_entity_poly.pdbx_seq_one_letter_code
_entity_poly.pdbx_strand_id
1 'polypeptide(L)'
;IHNSVNWYFQAIDSQAGFEAVRTFLQTINYGNQNTGTNLNLYWTDFSLKISPIEQVELLQDFYQNNFHFNSKNIQAVKKALLLSTTSSGSLYGKTGTGRVNGKDVNGWFIGYIETANNTYYFATNIQSSSGATGSQATEITESVLSNLGIWK
;
A
#
# COMPACT_ATOMS: atom_id res chain seq x y z
N ILE A 1 7.51 6.54 5.59
CA ILE A 1 6.45 5.56 5.24
C ILE A 1 5.70 5.14 6.50
N HIS A 2 6.40 4.68 7.54
CA HIS A 2 5.79 4.12 8.76
C HIS A 2 4.71 5.02 9.40
N ASN A 3 4.96 6.31 9.54
CA ASN A 3 4.07 7.25 10.22
C ASN A 3 3.02 7.92 9.30
N SER A 4 2.89 7.51 8.04
CA SER A 4 1.92 8.08 7.07
C SER A 4 1.95 9.61 7.00
N VAL A 5 3.14 10.21 6.86
CA VAL A 5 3.34 11.66 6.87
C VAL A 5 2.98 12.24 5.51
N ASN A 6 1.71 12.62 5.31
CA ASN A 6 1.18 13.06 4.01
C ASN A 6 1.94 14.27 3.43
N TRP A 7 2.28 15.29 4.24
CA TRP A 7 2.99 16.47 3.75
C TRP A 7 4.34 16.13 3.12
N TYR A 8 5.01 15.08 3.60
CA TYR A 8 6.28 14.64 3.03
C TYR A 8 6.13 14.10 1.61
N PHE A 9 5.12 13.26 1.38
CA PHE A 9 4.83 12.72 0.05
C PHE A 9 4.30 13.81 -0.89
N GLN A 10 3.48 14.74 -0.39
CA GLN A 10 3.05 15.92 -1.14
C GLN A 10 4.23 16.77 -1.61
N ALA A 11 5.25 16.96 -0.76
CA ALA A 11 6.46 17.67 -1.11
C ALA A 11 7.27 16.94 -2.20
N ILE A 12 7.38 15.60 -2.11
CA ILE A 12 8.04 14.78 -3.15
C ILE A 12 7.31 14.91 -4.48
N ASP A 13 6.01 14.76 -4.50
CA ASP A 13 5.21 14.85 -5.73
C ASP A 13 5.27 16.26 -6.35
N SER A 14 5.21 17.28 -5.50
CA SER A 14 5.37 18.69 -5.95
C SER A 14 6.74 18.93 -6.57
N GLN A 15 7.79 18.34 -6.00
CA GLN A 15 9.14 18.45 -6.54
C GLN A 15 9.33 17.65 -7.84
N ALA A 16 8.73 16.47 -7.94
CA ALA A 16 8.74 15.65 -9.17
C ALA A 16 7.96 16.31 -10.30
N GLY A 17 6.86 16.96 -9.98
CA GLY A 17 5.96 17.63 -10.92
C GLY A 17 4.88 16.70 -11.50
N PHE A 18 3.80 17.32 -11.97
CA PHE A 18 2.57 16.64 -12.42
C PHE A 18 2.83 15.57 -13.49
N GLU A 19 3.56 15.93 -14.54
CA GLU A 19 3.81 15.03 -15.65
C GLU A 19 4.70 13.84 -15.27
N ALA A 20 5.67 14.04 -14.37
CA ALA A 20 6.51 12.94 -13.90
C ALA A 20 5.71 11.93 -13.06
N VAL A 21 4.85 12.40 -12.16
CA VAL A 21 3.98 11.53 -11.35
C VAL A 21 3.00 10.78 -12.24
N ARG A 22 2.36 11.46 -13.18
CA ARG A 22 1.42 10.85 -14.14
C ARG A 22 2.11 9.78 -14.98
N THR A 23 3.25 10.11 -15.57
CA THR A 23 4.04 9.16 -16.38
C THR A 23 4.47 7.96 -15.55
N PHE A 24 4.87 8.17 -14.30
CA PHE A 24 5.24 7.10 -13.41
C PHE A 24 4.08 6.13 -13.14
N LEU A 25 2.89 6.64 -12.79
CA LEU A 25 1.71 5.81 -12.56
C LEU A 25 1.31 5.01 -13.82
N GLN A 26 1.48 5.60 -15.01
CA GLN A 26 1.28 4.90 -16.28
C GLN A 26 2.32 3.81 -16.49
N THR A 27 3.60 4.09 -16.22
CA THR A 27 4.71 3.14 -16.40
C THR A 27 4.56 1.89 -15.55
N ILE A 28 4.08 2.05 -14.30
CA ILE A 28 3.84 0.92 -13.39
C ILE A 28 2.41 0.37 -13.48
N ASN A 29 1.60 0.86 -14.42
CA ASN A 29 0.20 0.48 -14.62
C ASN A 29 -0.64 0.54 -13.34
N TYR A 30 -0.53 1.63 -12.57
CA TYR A 30 -1.18 1.77 -11.27
C TYR A 30 -2.68 2.06 -11.40
N GLY A 31 -3.53 1.05 -11.23
CA GLY A 31 -4.98 1.17 -11.21
C GLY A 31 -5.54 2.03 -12.34
N ASN A 32 -6.38 3.01 -12.03
CA ASN A 32 -6.97 3.92 -13.02
C ASN A 32 -6.04 5.05 -13.49
N GLN A 33 -4.83 5.18 -12.94
CA GLN A 33 -3.80 6.17 -13.30
C GLN A 33 -4.29 7.63 -13.22
N ASN A 34 -5.38 7.89 -12.52
CA ASN A 34 -6.01 9.21 -12.46
C ASN A 34 -5.41 10.05 -11.34
N THR A 35 -4.62 11.03 -11.70
CA THR A 35 -4.02 12.00 -10.76
C THR A 35 -4.93 13.18 -10.42
N GLY A 36 -6.18 13.18 -10.94
CA GLY A 36 -7.06 14.35 -10.78
C GLY A 36 -6.42 15.63 -11.35
N THR A 37 -6.77 16.76 -10.76
CA THR A 37 -6.21 18.08 -11.12
C THR A 37 -5.26 18.64 -10.05
N ASN A 38 -5.09 17.92 -8.92
CA ASN A 38 -4.29 18.39 -7.79
C ASN A 38 -3.35 17.27 -7.28
N LEU A 39 -2.06 17.41 -7.53
CA LEU A 39 -1.03 16.46 -7.10
C LEU A 39 -0.99 16.21 -5.59
N ASN A 40 -1.48 17.15 -4.79
CA ASN A 40 -1.45 17.02 -3.34
C ASN A 40 -2.63 16.22 -2.77
N LEU A 41 -3.61 15.85 -3.61
CA LEU A 41 -4.87 15.26 -3.17
C LEU A 41 -5.22 13.93 -3.85
N TYR A 42 -4.67 13.59 -5.01
CA TYR A 42 -5.14 12.50 -5.87
C TYR A 42 -5.24 11.12 -5.18
N TRP A 43 -4.41 10.86 -4.16
CA TRP A 43 -4.51 9.63 -3.36
C TRP A 43 -5.42 9.78 -2.13
N THR A 44 -5.86 11.00 -1.78
CA THR A 44 -6.73 11.27 -0.63
C THR A 44 -8.14 11.67 -1.03
N ASP A 45 -8.35 12.19 -2.25
CA ASP A 45 -9.65 12.62 -2.77
C ASP A 45 -10.38 11.51 -3.57
N PHE A 46 -9.82 10.30 -3.56
CA PHE A 46 -10.34 9.14 -4.30
C PHE A 46 -10.29 9.26 -5.84
N SER A 47 -9.52 10.19 -6.40
CA SER A 47 -9.28 10.26 -7.84
C SER A 47 -8.50 9.04 -8.32
N LEU A 48 -7.38 8.72 -7.64
CA LEU A 48 -6.60 7.51 -7.90
C LEU A 48 -7.27 6.31 -7.25
N LYS A 49 -7.53 5.27 -8.05
CA LYS A 49 -8.18 4.04 -7.61
C LYS A 49 -7.39 2.82 -8.09
N ILE A 50 -7.36 1.80 -7.25
CA ILE A 50 -6.78 0.51 -7.57
C ILE A 50 -7.61 -0.59 -6.91
N SER A 51 -7.75 -1.73 -7.56
CA SER A 51 -8.40 -2.90 -6.96
C SER A 51 -7.44 -3.67 -6.05
N PRO A 52 -7.93 -4.48 -5.10
CA PRO A 52 -7.08 -5.35 -4.29
C PRO A 52 -6.23 -6.32 -5.13
N ILE A 53 -6.74 -6.82 -6.24
CA ILE A 53 -6.00 -7.73 -7.14
C ILE A 53 -4.84 -7.00 -7.79
N GLU A 54 -5.08 -5.85 -8.43
CA GLU A 54 -4.01 -5.02 -9.03
C GLU A 54 -2.97 -4.60 -7.98
N GLN A 55 -3.40 -4.34 -6.73
CA GLN A 55 -2.47 -3.97 -5.66
C GLN A 55 -1.56 -5.15 -5.26
N VAL A 56 -2.06 -6.39 -5.27
CA VAL A 56 -1.24 -7.59 -5.04
C VAL A 56 -0.24 -7.79 -6.18
N GLU A 57 -0.66 -7.64 -7.43
CA GLU A 57 0.21 -7.74 -8.61
C GLU A 57 1.33 -6.70 -8.55
N LEU A 58 0.99 -5.45 -8.24
CA LEU A 58 1.96 -4.36 -8.06
C LEU A 58 2.97 -4.65 -6.94
N LEU A 59 2.51 -5.23 -5.82
CA LEU A 59 3.40 -5.63 -4.72
C LEU A 59 4.36 -6.75 -5.14
N GLN A 60 3.91 -7.71 -5.94
CA GLN A 60 4.75 -8.77 -6.49
C GLN A 60 5.82 -8.19 -7.42
N ASP A 61 5.44 -7.31 -8.34
CA ASP A 61 6.35 -6.65 -9.27
C ASP A 61 7.38 -5.78 -8.53
N PHE A 62 6.95 -5.05 -7.50
CA PHE A 62 7.84 -4.28 -6.63
C PHE A 62 8.82 -5.20 -5.87
N TYR A 63 8.32 -6.28 -5.28
CA TYR A 63 9.12 -7.21 -4.50
C TYR A 63 10.19 -7.90 -5.36
N GLN A 64 9.83 -8.32 -6.58
CA GLN A 64 10.72 -8.93 -7.57
C GLN A 64 11.58 -7.93 -8.32
N ASN A 65 11.33 -6.64 -8.13
CA ASN A 65 11.97 -5.53 -8.84
C ASN A 65 11.79 -5.58 -10.37
N ASN A 66 10.61 -5.99 -10.82
CA ASN A 66 10.25 -6.01 -12.25
C ASN A 66 10.22 -4.60 -12.85
N PHE A 67 10.06 -3.56 -12.03
CA PHE A 67 10.17 -2.15 -12.43
C PHE A 67 11.61 -1.67 -12.62
N HIS A 68 12.63 -2.50 -12.34
CA HIS A 68 14.05 -2.17 -12.46
C HIS A 68 14.49 -0.95 -11.62
N PHE A 69 13.88 -0.75 -10.46
CA PHE A 69 14.28 0.30 -9.53
C PHE A 69 15.67 0.03 -8.94
N ASN A 70 16.31 1.11 -8.50
CA ASN A 70 17.59 0.98 -7.81
C ASN A 70 17.44 0.08 -6.56
N SER A 71 18.30 -0.94 -6.47
CA SER A 71 18.22 -1.96 -5.41
C SER A 71 18.33 -1.37 -3.99
N LYS A 72 19.10 -0.28 -3.80
CA LYS A 72 19.20 0.41 -2.50
C LYS A 72 17.86 1.04 -2.11
N ASN A 73 17.11 1.60 -3.09
CA ASN A 73 15.80 2.18 -2.85
C ASN A 73 14.77 1.10 -2.50
N ILE A 74 14.77 -0.02 -3.22
CA ILE A 74 13.93 -1.18 -2.89
C ILE A 74 14.19 -1.66 -1.46
N GLN A 75 15.44 -1.85 -1.08
CA GLN A 75 15.79 -2.28 0.28
C GLN A 75 15.34 -1.25 1.34
N ALA A 76 15.49 0.04 1.07
CA ALA A 76 15.05 1.10 1.98
C ALA A 76 13.52 1.07 2.18
N VAL A 77 12.75 0.87 1.10
CA VAL A 77 11.30 0.74 1.18
C VAL A 77 10.89 -0.54 1.90
N LYS A 78 11.47 -1.69 1.58
CA LYS A 78 11.23 -2.97 2.30
C LYS A 78 11.48 -2.79 3.80
N LYS A 79 12.62 -2.23 4.18
CA LYS A 79 12.94 -1.96 5.60
C LYS A 79 11.89 -1.05 6.26
N ALA A 80 11.39 -0.05 5.56
CA ALA A 80 10.39 0.88 6.07
C ALA A 80 8.97 0.27 6.16
N LEU A 81 8.72 -0.85 5.47
CA LEU A 81 7.47 -1.60 5.51
C LEU A 81 7.47 -2.71 6.56
N LEU A 82 8.62 -3.06 7.15
CA LEU A 82 8.70 -4.12 8.16
C LEU A 82 7.90 -3.73 9.40
N LEU A 83 6.94 -4.57 9.77
CA LEU A 83 6.06 -4.40 10.93
C LEU A 83 6.46 -5.31 12.08
N SER A 84 6.73 -6.59 11.80
CA SER A 84 7.04 -7.60 12.81
C SER A 84 7.85 -8.75 12.24
N THR A 85 8.65 -9.39 13.08
CA THR A 85 9.37 -10.63 12.77
C THR A 85 9.12 -11.65 13.88
N THR A 86 8.78 -12.87 13.50
CA THR A 86 8.55 -14.02 14.38
C THR A 86 9.35 -15.22 13.89
N SER A 87 9.24 -16.37 14.57
CA SER A 87 9.83 -17.63 14.07
C SER A 87 9.19 -18.13 12.77
N SER A 88 7.96 -17.65 12.44
CA SER A 88 7.25 -18.01 11.20
C SER A 88 7.70 -17.17 9.99
N GLY A 89 8.32 -16.02 10.21
CA GLY A 89 8.75 -15.12 9.15
C GLY A 89 8.68 -13.65 9.52
N SER A 90 8.64 -12.79 8.51
CA SER A 90 8.56 -11.34 8.66
C SER A 90 7.34 -10.78 7.95
N LEU A 91 6.56 -9.96 8.65
CA LEU A 91 5.39 -9.26 8.13
C LEU A 91 5.77 -7.85 7.71
N TYR A 92 5.45 -7.50 6.48
CA TYR A 92 5.64 -6.18 5.89
C TYR A 92 4.30 -5.63 5.45
N GLY A 93 4.04 -4.36 5.68
CA GLY A 93 2.77 -3.80 5.24
C GLY A 93 2.61 -2.32 5.51
N LYS A 94 1.50 -1.80 4.97
CA LYS A 94 1.07 -0.42 5.14
C LYS A 94 -0.44 -0.32 5.19
N THR A 95 -0.92 0.42 6.18
CA THR A 95 -2.34 0.76 6.31
C THR A 95 -2.67 2.06 5.60
N GLY A 96 -3.93 2.18 5.15
CA GLY A 96 -4.53 3.42 4.66
C GLY A 96 -5.93 3.59 5.22
N THR A 97 -6.35 4.83 5.45
CA THR A 97 -7.72 5.16 5.83
C THR A 97 -8.19 6.34 5.00
N GLY A 98 -9.22 6.12 4.19
CA GLY A 98 -9.88 7.15 3.40
C GLY A 98 -11.08 7.74 4.14
N ARG A 99 -11.23 9.07 4.08
CA ARG A 99 -12.27 9.83 4.79
C ARG A 99 -13.17 10.61 3.86
N VAL A 100 -14.47 10.58 4.16
CA VAL A 100 -15.46 11.45 3.51
C VAL A 100 -16.29 12.11 4.60
N ASN A 101 -16.37 13.44 4.57
CA ASN A 101 -17.11 14.24 5.57
C ASN A 101 -16.76 13.87 7.03
N GLY A 102 -15.46 13.66 7.30
CA GLY A 102 -14.94 13.31 8.62
C GLY A 102 -15.19 11.87 9.08
N LYS A 103 -15.81 11.03 8.25
CA LYS A 103 -16.04 9.61 8.54
C LYS A 103 -15.04 8.73 7.81
N ASP A 104 -14.52 7.72 8.49
CA ASP A 104 -13.63 6.70 7.93
C ASP A 104 -14.47 5.71 7.09
N VAL A 105 -14.35 5.76 5.77
CA VAL A 105 -15.21 5.01 4.84
C VAL A 105 -14.48 3.97 4.02
N ASN A 106 -13.15 3.99 4.02
CA ASN A 106 -12.32 3.11 3.19
C ASN A 106 -11.03 2.75 3.93
N GLY A 107 -10.96 1.54 4.44
CA GLY A 107 -9.78 1.01 5.14
C GLY A 107 -8.99 0.06 4.25
N TRP A 108 -7.66 0.22 4.22
CA TRP A 108 -6.72 -0.63 3.51
C TRP A 108 -5.66 -1.18 4.43
N PHE A 109 -5.28 -2.44 4.20
CA PHE A 109 -4.02 -2.99 4.65
C PHE A 109 -3.43 -3.83 3.52
N ILE A 110 -2.26 -3.45 3.05
CA ILE A 110 -1.53 -4.11 1.96
C ILE A 110 -0.17 -4.54 2.45
N GLY A 111 0.34 -5.65 1.93
CA GLY A 111 1.66 -6.11 2.32
C GLY A 111 1.99 -7.52 1.86
N TYR A 112 3.01 -8.07 2.50
CA TYR A 112 3.45 -9.43 2.27
C TYR A 112 4.08 -10.03 3.51
N ILE A 113 4.14 -11.37 3.55
CA ILE A 113 4.84 -12.14 4.57
C ILE A 113 5.95 -12.93 3.89
N GLU A 114 7.18 -12.74 4.33
CA GLU A 114 8.31 -13.58 3.96
C GLU A 114 8.46 -14.70 4.98
N THR A 115 8.31 -15.94 4.53
CA THR A 115 8.63 -17.14 5.31
C THR A 115 9.92 -17.79 4.77
N ALA A 116 10.41 -18.83 5.42
CA ALA A 116 11.60 -19.55 4.96
C ALA A 116 11.45 -20.13 3.54
N ASN A 117 10.23 -20.46 3.10
CA ASN A 117 9.97 -21.20 1.87
C ASN A 117 9.10 -20.47 0.86
N ASN A 118 8.43 -19.39 1.25
CA ASN A 118 7.47 -18.70 0.38
C ASN A 118 7.29 -17.24 0.79
N THR A 119 6.77 -16.43 -0.15
CA THR A 119 6.30 -15.07 0.10
C THR A 119 4.81 -15.00 -0.23
N TYR A 120 4.00 -14.59 0.74
CA TYR A 120 2.55 -14.44 0.60
C TYR A 120 2.21 -12.96 0.51
N TYR A 121 1.52 -12.56 -0.55
CA TYR A 121 1.08 -11.18 -0.75
C TYR A 121 -0.39 -11.03 -0.41
N PHE A 122 -0.77 -9.90 0.14
CA PHE A 122 -2.15 -9.62 0.50
C PHE A 122 -2.54 -8.16 0.27
N ALA A 123 -3.81 -7.93 -0.01
CA ALA A 123 -4.43 -6.62 -0.04
C ALA A 123 -5.87 -6.76 0.51
N THR A 124 -6.10 -6.19 1.68
CA THR A 124 -7.43 -6.13 2.30
C THR A 124 -7.98 -4.73 2.14
N ASN A 125 -9.15 -4.63 1.53
CA ASN A 125 -9.92 -3.41 1.44
C ASN A 125 -11.28 -3.60 2.10
N ILE A 126 -11.64 -2.70 3.01
CA ILE A 126 -12.95 -2.64 3.64
C ILE A 126 -13.61 -1.30 3.36
N GLN A 127 -14.91 -1.32 3.13
CA GLN A 127 -15.70 -0.12 2.85
C GLN A 127 -16.96 -0.12 3.69
N SER A 128 -17.33 1.06 4.22
CA SER A 128 -18.53 1.26 5.04
C SER A 128 -18.95 2.73 5.01
N SER A 129 -20.13 3.04 5.47
CA SER A 129 -20.59 4.42 5.68
C SER A 129 -19.85 5.13 6.82
N SER A 130 -19.18 4.37 7.71
CA SER A 130 -18.33 4.89 8.78
C SER A 130 -17.53 3.73 9.40
N GLY A 131 -16.39 4.05 10.05
CA GLY A 131 -15.60 3.10 10.81
C GLY A 131 -14.70 2.17 9.99
N ALA A 132 -14.67 2.26 8.66
CA ALA A 132 -13.75 1.49 7.81
C ALA A 132 -12.34 2.05 7.89
N THR A 133 -11.55 1.55 8.83
CA THR A 133 -10.18 2.02 9.11
C THR A 133 -9.12 1.02 8.62
N GLY A 134 -7.88 1.52 8.42
CA GLY A 134 -6.73 0.66 8.15
C GLY A 134 -6.45 -0.32 9.30
N SER A 135 -6.70 0.05 10.55
CA SER A 135 -6.55 -0.84 11.71
C SER A 135 -7.50 -2.03 11.64
N GLN A 136 -8.78 -1.79 11.31
CA GLN A 136 -9.73 -2.90 11.11
C GLN A 136 -9.35 -3.80 9.93
N ALA A 137 -8.84 -3.22 8.83
CA ALA A 137 -8.33 -4.01 7.71
C ALA A 137 -7.14 -4.88 8.16
N THR A 138 -6.27 -4.39 9.05
CA THR A 138 -5.17 -5.17 9.64
C THR A 138 -5.70 -6.35 10.47
N GLU A 139 -6.63 -6.10 11.39
CA GLU A 139 -7.21 -7.15 12.25
C GLU A 139 -7.85 -8.28 11.42
N ILE A 140 -8.60 -7.92 10.37
CA ILE A 140 -9.20 -8.89 9.44
C ILE A 140 -8.10 -9.68 8.72
N THR A 141 -7.07 -9.01 8.20
CA THR A 141 -5.96 -9.66 7.50
C THR A 141 -5.23 -10.64 8.40
N GLU A 142 -4.86 -10.22 9.60
CA GLU A 142 -4.15 -11.07 10.56
C GLU A 142 -4.99 -12.29 10.95
N SER A 143 -6.30 -12.12 11.16
CA SER A 143 -7.23 -13.22 11.41
C SER A 143 -7.26 -14.22 10.26
N VAL A 144 -7.37 -13.75 9.01
CA VAL A 144 -7.37 -14.62 7.82
C VAL A 144 -6.04 -15.36 7.68
N LEU A 145 -4.91 -14.66 7.82
CA LEU A 145 -3.56 -15.24 7.70
C LEU A 145 -3.30 -16.28 8.81
N SER A 146 -3.80 -16.02 10.02
CA SER A 146 -3.72 -16.96 11.13
C SER A 146 -4.56 -18.22 10.87
N ASN A 147 -5.80 -18.08 10.39
CA ASN A 147 -6.67 -19.21 10.03
C ASN A 147 -6.09 -20.07 8.89
N LEU A 148 -5.33 -19.45 7.98
CA LEU A 148 -4.62 -20.16 6.92
C LEU A 148 -3.29 -20.79 7.39
N GLY A 149 -2.87 -20.56 8.64
CA GLY A 149 -1.60 -21.06 9.19
C GLY A 149 -0.36 -20.35 8.60
N ILE A 150 -0.53 -19.19 7.96
CA ILE A 150 0.54 -18.43 7.31
C ILE A 150 1.26 -17.52 8.33
N TRP A 151 0.50 -16.92 9.23
CA TRP A 151 0.99 -15.96 10.22
C TRP A 151 0.36 -16.21 11.60
N LYS A 152 1.18 -16.13 12.66
CA LYS A 152 0.75 -16.30 14.08
C LYS A 152 1.38 -15.23 14.95
#